data_cef878bbeb0d1f6c5e5b13a6c83c86b1
#
_entry.id   cef878bbeb0d1f6c5e5b13a6c83c86b1
#
_cell.length_a   1.000
_cell.length_b   1.000
_cell.length_c   1.000
_cell.angle_alpha   90.00
_cell.angle_beta   90.00
_cell.angle_gamma   90.00
#
_symmetry.space_group_name_H-M   'P 1'
#
loop_
_entity.id
_entity.type
_entity.pdbx_description
1 polymer ?
#
loop_
_entity_poly.entity_id
_entity_poly.type
_entity_poly.pdbx_seq_one_letter_code
_entity_poly.pdbx_strand_id
1 'polypeptide(L)'
;MCSSDLKPAEQTPASILYVMSLIGDLLPDGVINVVNGFGVEAGKPLASSNRIRKIAFTGETTTGRLIMQYASENLIPVTLELGGKSPNIFFSDVTAKDDGFLDRALEGFTMFALNQGEVCTCPSRALIQGDIYDDFIGRAVERVKAIKQGNPLDTDTMMGAQASNDQFEKITSYLNIGKEEGAKVLTGGEPADLGGDLSGGYYIQPTVFAGDNKMRIFQEEIFGPVLAVTTFDSYEDAMTIANDTLYGLGAGVWTRDGATAYRAGREIQAGRVWTNTYHDYPAHAAFGGYKQSGIGRETHLMMLEHYQQTKNLLVGYAQSAKGFF
;
A
#
# COMPACT_ATOMS: atom_id res chain seq x y z
N MET A 1 7.52 32.11 -1.05
CA MET A 1 7.04 31.02 -0.17
C MET A 1 5.97 30.28 -0.93
N CYS A 2 6.03 28.95 -1.03
CA CYS A 2 4.97 28.17 -1.67
C CYS A 2 3.82 27.99 -0.67
N SER A 3 2.57 28.03 -1.15
CA SER A 3 1.41 27.59 -0.38
C SER A 3 1.06 26.16 -0.74
N SER A 4 0.44 25.45 0.19
CA SER A 4 -0.08 24.09 0.00
C SER A 4 -1.59 24.10 0.24
N ASP A 5 -2.32 23.57 -0.71
CA ASP A 5 -3.76 23.37 -0.62
C ASP A 5 -4.02 21.86 -0.42
N LEU A 6 -4.49 21.50 0.76
CA LEU A 6 -4.73 20.13 1.17
C LEU A 6 -6.21 19.78 1.08
N LYS A 7 -6.57 18.77 0.29
CA LYS A 7 -7.89 18.15 0.32
C LYS A 7 -7.78 16.79 1.03
N PRO A 8 -8.25 16.65 2.26
CA PRO A 8 -8.29 15.37 2.93
C PRO A 8 -9.31 14.42 2.29
N ALA A 9 -9.20 13.12 2.61
CA ALA A 9 -10.25 12.17 2.26
C ALA A 9 -11.57 12.58 2.92
N GLU A 10 -12.68 12.45 2.20
CA GLU A 10 -14.00 12.83 2.67
C GLU A 10 -14.49 12.03 3.87
N GLN A 11 -14.00 10.79 4.01
CA GLN A 11 -14.34 9.92 5.15
C GLN A 11 -13.60 10.29 6.44
N THR A 12 -12.40 10.90 6.34
CA THR A 12 -11.52 11.09 7.50
C THR A 12 -10.94 12.52 7.63
N PRO A 13 -11.73 13.61 7.45
CA PRO A 13 -11.18 14.96 7.47
C PRO A 13 -10.93 15.49 8.88
N ALA A 14 -11.58 14.93 9.91
CA ALA A 14 -11.61 15.53 11.24
C ALA A 14 -10.24 15.65 11.90
N SER A 15 -9.39 14.63 11.78
CA SER A 15 -8.08 14.63 12.43
C SER A 15 -7.14 15.70 11.86
N ILE A 16 -7.12 15.89 10.54
CA ILE A 16 -6.26 16.92 9.94
C ILE A 16 -6.79 18.32 10.25
N LEU A 17 -8.10 18.53 10.27
CA LEU A 17 -8.68 19.80 10.68
C LEU A 17 -8.32 20.15 12.14
N TYR A 18 -8.36 19.15 13.03
CA TYR A 18 -7.93 19.33 14.41
C TYR A 18 -6.44 19.66 14.52
N VAL A 19 -5.57 18.94 13.78
CA VAL A 19 -4.13 19.26 13.73
C VAL A 19 -3.91 20.69 13.24
N MET A 20 -4.63 21.13 12.19
CA MET A 20 -4.53 22.51 11.69
C MET A 20 -4.97 23.54 12.74
N SER A 21 -5.96 23.25 13.57
CA SER A 21 -6.34 24.12 14.68
C SER A 21 -5.27 24.26 15.77
N LEU A 22 -4.41 23.24 15.93
CA LEU A 22 -3.32 23.27 16.91
C LEU A 22 -2.06 23.99 16.41
N ILE A 23 -1.82 24.01 15.10
CA ILE A 23 -0.57 24.54 14.51
C ILE A 23 -0.80 25.83 13.68
N GLY A 24 -2.05 26.30 13.54
CA GLY A 24 -2.39 27.45 12.70
C GLY A 24 -1.57 28.69 13.02
N ASP A 25 -1.40 28.99 14.30
CA ASP A 25 -0.64 30.15 14.76
C ASP A 25 0.89 30.01 14.61
N LEU A 26 1.38 28.81 14.25
CA LEU A 26 2.82 28.54 14.04
C LEU A 26 3.28 28.85 12.61
N LEU A 27 2.35 29.04 11.70
CA LEU A 27 2.61 29.24 10.27
C LEU A 27 2.06 30.60 9.81
N PRO A 28 2.72 31.25 8.85
CA PRO A 28 2.15 32.44 8.23
C PRO A 28 0.84 32.12 7.51
N ASP A 29 -0.08 33.09 7.51
CA ASP A 29 -1.39 32.96 6.84
C ASP A 29 -1.24 32.52 5.37
N GLY A 30 -2.05 31.55 4.96
CA GLY A 30 -2.11 31.05 3.60
C GLY A 30 -0.98 30.10 3.18
N VAL A 31 -0.06 29.72 4.09
CA VAL A 31 0.99 28.74 3.77
C VAL A 31 0.42 27.33 3.67
N ILE A 32 -0.52 26.97 4.54
CA ILE A 32 -1.31 25.73 4.44
C ILE A 32 -2.79 26.10 4.46
N ASN A 33 -3.52 25.58 3.49
CA ASN A 33 -4.97 25.74 3.38
C ASN A 33 -5.60 24.38 3.31
N VAL A 34 -6.74 24.17 3.97
CA VAL A 34 -7.49 22.90 3.90
C VAL A 34 -8.85 23.16 3.26
N VAL A 35 -9.18 22.39 2.24
CA VAL A 35 -10.47 22.42 1.57
C VAL A 35 -11.11 21.04 1.62
N ASN A 36 -12.28 20.94 2.25
CA ASN A 36 -13.07 19.72 2.27
C ASN A 36 -13.96 19.65 1.02
N GLY A 37 -14.31 18.44 0.62
CA GLY A 37 -15.20 18.16 -0.49
C GLY A 37 -14.91 16.84 -1.15
N PHE A 38 -15.82 16.38 -1.98
CA PHE A 38 -15.65 15.17 -2.76
C PHE A 38 -14.62 15.35 -3.88
N GLY A 39 -14.10 14.23 -4.38
CA GLY A 39 -13.06 14.21 -5.42
C GLY A 39 -13.43 15.03 -6.66
N VAL A 40 -14.69 14.94 -7.12
CA VAL A 40 -15.17 15.67 -8.31
C VAL A 40 -15.35 17.15 -8.04
N GLU A 41 -15.79 17.52 -6.83
CA GLU A 41 -16.16 18.89 -6.48
C GLU A 41 -14.95 19.75 -6.04
N ALA A 42 -14.05 19.19 -5.25
CA ALA A 42 -12.86 19.88 -4.75
C ALA A 42 -11.54 19.37 -5.37
N GLY A 43 -11.39 18.06 -5.54
CA GLY A 43 -10.15 17.46 -6.05
C GLY A 43 -9.88 17.78 -7.51
N LYS A 44 -10.88 17.59 -8.39
CA LYS A 44 -10.75 17.89 -9.83
C LYS A 44 -10.41 19.35 -10.11
N PRO A 45 -11.10 20.36 -9.53
CA PRO A 45 -10.73 21.76 -9.73
C PRO A 45 -9.30 22.08 -9.27
N LEU A 46 -8.81 21.49 -8.17
CA LEU A 46 -7.42 21.63 -7.76
C LEU A 46 -6.47 21.01 -8.79
N ALA A 47 -6.74 19.77 -9.22
CA ALA A 47 -5.86 19.03 -10.13
C ALA A 47 -5.80 19.62 -11.56
N SER A 48 -6.81 20.36 -11.99
CA SER A 48 -6.87 21.04 -13.29
C SER A 48 -6.58 22.54 -13.24
N SER A 49 -6.25 23.10 -12.08
CA SER A 49 -6.03 24.54 -11.92
C SER A 49 -4.65 24.97 -12.46
N ASN A 50 -4.62 25.99 -13.33
CA ASN A 50 -3.37 26.59 -13.80
C ASN A 50 -2.58 27.36 -12.71
N ARG A 51 -3.15 27.52 -11.53
CA ARG A 51 -2.50 28.12 -10.35
C ARG A 51 -1.67 27.10 -9.57
N ILE A 52 -1.95 25.79 -9.72
CA ILE A 52 -1.21 24.72 -9.05
C ILE A 52 0.08 24.42 -9.82
N ARG A 53 1.19 24.23 -9.09
CA ARG A 53 2.52 23.97 -9.66
C ARG A 53 3.02 22.57 -9.42
N LYS A 54 2.39 21.82 -8.52
CA LYS A 54 2.73 20.44 -8.16
C LYS A 54 1.52 19.78 -7.54
N ILE A 55 1.28 18.52 -7.90
CA ILE A 55 0.27 17.69 -7.26
C ILE A 55 0.97 16.50 -6.61
N ALA A 56 0.65 16.24 -5.34
CA ALA A 56 0.95 15.01 -4.65
C ALA A 56 -0.37 14.33 -4.28
N PHE A 57 -0.49 13.05 -4.59
CA PHE A 57 -1.72 12.29 -4.33
C PHE A 57 -1.38 10.89 -3.83
N THR A 58 -2.08 10.48 -2.79
CA THR A 58 -2.10 9.10 -2.30
C THR A 58 -3.53 8.59 -2.36
N GLY A 59 -3.75 7.44 -2.99
CA GLY A 59 -5.08 6.84 -3.08
C GLY A 59 -5.17 5.72 -4.12
N GLU A 60 -6.37 5.48 -4.61
CA GLU A 60 -6.68 4.40 -5.54
C GLU A 60 -6.10 4.70 -6.95
N THR A 61 -5.65 3.64 -7.64
CA THR A 61 -4.96 3.74 -8.92
C THR A 61 -5.80 4.40 -10.03
N THR A 62 -7.11 4.14 -10.06
CA THR A 62 -8.01 4.76 -11.04
C THR A 62 -8.10 6.28 -10.84
N THR A 63 -8.19 6.72 -9.58
CA THR A 63 -8.17 8.14 -9.22
C THR A 63 -6.82 8.79 -9.58
N GLY A 64 -5.70 8.10 -9.35
CA GLY A 64 -4.38 8.57 -9.76
C GLY A 64 -4.28 8.82 -11.26
N ARG A 65 -4.83 7.92 -12.08
CA ARG A 65 -4.91 8.12 -13.54
C ARG A 65 -5.73 9.34 -13.94
N LEU A 66 -6.88 9.56 -13.28
CA LEU A 66 -7.71 10.76 -13.52
C LEU A 66 -6.97 12.05 -13.15
N ILE A 67 -6.24 12.05 -12.01
CA ILE A 67 -5.42 13.19 -11.60
C ILE A 67 -4.33 13.49 -12.63
N MET A 68 -3.65 12.48 -13.19
CA MET A 68 -2.70 12.68 -14.28
C MET A 68 -3.35 13.31 -15.51
N GLN A 69 -4.55 12.88 -15.89
CA GLN A 69 -5.30 13.44 -17.00
C GLN A 69 -5.62 14.93 -16.75
N TYR A 70 -6.10 15.28 -15.57
CA TYR A 70 -6.39 16.68 -15.20
C TYR A 70 -5.11 17.53 -15.17
N ALA A 71 -4.04 17.01 -14.57
CA ALA A 71 -2.75 17.70 -14.49
C ALA A 71 -2.13 17.98 -15.85
N SER A 72 -2.36 17.11 -16.85
CA SER A 72 -1.79 17.21 -18.18
C SER A 72 -2.27 18.46 -18.94
N GLU A 73 -3.45 18.99 -18.64
CA GLU A 73 -3.98 20.21 -19.26
C GLU A 73 -3.06 21.43 -19.03
N ASN A 74 -2.37 21.47 -17.89
CA ASN A 74 -1.48 22.57 -17.50
C ASN A 74 -0.02 22.12 -17.30
N LEU A 75 0.33 20.90 -17.73
CA LEU A 75 1.67 20.29 -17.55
C LEU A 75 2.14 20.28 -16.09
N ILE A 76 1.23 20.06 -15.15
CA ILE A 76 1.54 20.05 -13.72
C ILE A 76 2.28 18.76 -13.37
N PRO A 77 3.50 18.82 -12.79
CA PRO A 77 4.19 17.64 -12.28
C PRO A 77 3.39 16.94 -11.18
N VAL A 78 3.34 15.60 -11.23
CA VAL A 78 2.64 14.79 -10.23
C VAL A 78 3.58 13.84 -9.51
N THR A 79 3.34 13.58 -8.22
CA THR A 79 3.79 12.39 -7.50
C THR A 79 2.56 11.62 -7.06
N LEU A 80 2.59 10.31 -7.25
CA LEU A 80 1.46 9.43 -7.03
C LEU A 80 1.91 8.24 -6.18
N GLU A 81 1.26 8.02 -5.06
CA GLU A 81 1.33 6.82 -4.26
C GLU A 81 0.01 6.09 -4.39
N LEU A 82 0.01 4.96 -5.09
CA LEU A 82 -1.19 4.27 -5.52
C LEU A 82 -1.29 2.87 -4.93
N GLY A 83 -2.22 2.08 -5.44
CA GLY A 83 -2.52 0.76 -4.93
C GLY A 83 -1.40 -0.27 -5.05
N GLY A 84 -1.58 -1.39 -4.41
CA GLY A 84 -0.64 -2.50 -4.40
C GLY A 84 -1.31 -3.87 -4.40
N LYS A 85 -0.56 -4.89 -4.79
CA LYS A 85 -0.88 -6.31 -4.65
C LYS A 85 0.39 -7.05 -4.23
N SER A 86 0.90 -6.67 -3.09
CA SER A 86 2.25 -7.02 -2.63
C SER A 86 2.40 -8.51 -2.38
N PRO A 87 3.39 -9.18 -3.00
CA PRO A 87 3.72 -10.56 -2.69
C PRO A 87 4.47 -10.64 -1.35
N ASN A 88 4.20 -11.70 -0.59
CA ASN A 88 4.92 -12.09 0.61
C ASN A 88 5.39 -13.52 0.44
N ILE A 89 6.69 -13.75 0.26
CA ILE A 89 7.27 -14.99 -0.23
C ILE A 89 7.93 -15.74 0.92
N PHE A 90 7.56 -17.00 1.11
CA PHE A 90 8.07 -17.86 2.18
C PHE A 90 8.81 -19.06 1.56
N PHE A 91 10.16 -19.05 1.63
CA PHE A 91 11.00 -20.15 1.20
C PHE A 91 11.03 -21.28 2.22
N SER A 92 11.34 -22.49 1.77
CA SER A 92 11.25 -23.70 2.60
C SER A 92 12.14 -23.69 3.85
N ASP A 93 13.25 -22.97 3.81
CA ASP A 93 14.18 -22.87 4.91
C ASP A 93 13.61 -22.11 6.15
N VAL A 94 12.45 -21.44 6.03
CA VAL A 94 11.80 -20.80 7.17
C VAL A 94 11.37 -21.81 8.24
N THR A 95 10.99 -23.03 7.81
CA THR A 95 10.58 -24.12 8.70
C THR A 95 11.72 -25.04 9.14
N ALA A 96 12.96 -24.79 8.70
CA ALA A 96 14.12 -25.62 9.04
C ALA A 96 14.37 -25.78 10.54
N LYS A 97 13.87 -24.84 11.33
CA LYS A 97 13.87 -24.88 12.81
C LYS A 97 12.58 -24.29 13.34
N ASP A 98 12.04 -24.91 14.38
CA ASP A 98 10.92 -24.34 15.16
C ASP A 98 11.49 -23.37 16.20
N ASP A 99 11.68 -22.13 15.81
CA ASP A 99 12.34 -21.09 16.61
C ASP A 99 11.67 -19.71 16.39
N GLY A 100 12.19 -18.68 17.05
CA GLY A 100 11.68 -17.31 16.94
C GLY A 100 11.69 -16.74 15.52
N PHE A 101 12.49 -17.29 14.60
CA PHE A 101 12.46 -16.87 13.20
C PHE A 101 11.19 -17.38 12.50
N LEU A 102 10.83 -18.63 12.71
CA LEU A 102 9.57 -19.19 12.19
C LEU A 102 8.36 -18.45 12.79
N ASP A 103 8.39 -18.14 14.08
CA ASP A 103 7.32 -17.37 14.73
C ASP A 103 7.16 -15.97 14.08
N ARG A 104 8.26 -15.28 13.78
CA ARG A 104 8.25 -14.01 13.04
C ARG A 104 7.74 -14.16 11.60
N ALA A 105 8.07 -15.24 10.91
CA ALA A 105 7.57 -15.49 9.57
C ALA A 105 6.05 -15.73 9.57
N LEU A 106 5.54 -16.48 10.57
CA LEU A 106 4.11 -16.68 10.78
C LEU A 106 3.39 -15.37 11.14
N GLU A 107 4.02 -14.51 11.94
CA GLU A 107 3.51 -13.15 12.20
C GLU A 107 3.50 -12.34 10.91
N GLY A 108 4.58 -12.37 10.12
CA GLY A 108 4.67 -11.71 8.82
C GLY A 108 3.59 -12.16 7.83
N PHE A 109 3.14 -13.42 7.93
CA PHE A 109 1.99 -13.90 7.16
C PHE A 109 0.69 -13.21 7.57
N THR A 110 0.48 -12.93 8.86
CA THR A 110 -0.76 -12.31 9.37
C THR A 110 -0.84 -10.81 9.14
N MET A 111 0.25 -10.16 8.68
CA MET A 111 0.31 -8.71 8.44
C MET A 111 -0.68 -8.19 7.40
N PHE A 112 -1.33 -9.07 6.64
CA PHE A 112 -2.41 -8.67 5.73
C PHE A 112 -3.65 -8.12 6.47
N ALA A 113 -3.82 -8.46 7.74
CA ALA A 113 -4.92 -7.99 8.58
C ALA A 113 -4.59 -6.70 9.35
N LEU A 114 -3.32 -6.23 9.33
CA LEU A 114 -2.93 -4.99 9.96
C LEU A 114 -3.78 -3.83 9.45
N ASN A 115 -4.26 -2.98 10.35
CA ASN A 115 -5.16 -1.87 10.03
C ASN A 115 -6.34 -2.31 9.15
N GLN A 116 -6.98 -3.43 9.52
CA GLN A 116 -8.07 -4.12 8.79
C GLN A 116 -7.80 -4.35 7.28
N GLY A 117 -6.54 -4.49 6.89
CA GLY A 117 -6.11 -4.68 5.50
C GLY A 117 -6.18 -3.42 4.63
N GLU A 118 -6.56 -2.28 5.18
CA GLU A 118 -6.61 -0.97 4.50
C GLU A 118 -5.22 -0.31 4.51
N VAL A 119 -4.26 -0.98 3.88
CA VAL A 119 -2.87 -0.54 3.75
C VAL A 119 -2.39 -0.77 2.31
N CYS A 120 -1.87 0.25 1.66
CA CYS A 120 -1.43 0.18 0.25
C CYS A 120 -0.32 -0.87 0.02
N THR A 121 0.55 -1.09 1.00
CA THR A 121 1.58 -2.15 0.99
C THR A 121 1.12 -3.47 1.60
N CYS A 122 -0.17 -3.63 1.87
CA CYS A 122 -0.71 -4.86 2.44
C CYS A 122 -0.14 -6.10 1.73
N PRO A 123 0.47 -7.08 2.46
CA PRO A 123 0.97 -8.32 1.86
C PRO A 123 -0.22 -9.23 1.49
N SER A 124 -0.97 -8.83 0.47
CA SER A 124 -2.26 -9.43 0.09
C SER A 124 -2.14 -10.67 -0.80
N ARG A 125 -0.90 -11.06 -1.18
CA ARG A 125 -0.58 -12.37 -1.77
C ARG A 125 0.49 -13.05 -0.96
N ALA A 126 0.27 -14.29 -0.50
CA ALA A 126 1.29 -15.13 0.09
C ALA A 126 1.71 -16.22 -0.90
N LEU A 127 3.00 -16.29 -1.20
CA LEU A 127 3.62 -17.32 -2.02
C LEU A 127 4.42 -18.23 -1.10
N ILE A 128 4.03 -19.50 -0.99
CA ILE A 128 4.65 -20.46 -0.08
C ILE A 128 5.31 -21.55 -0.90
N GLN A 129 6.58 -21.90 -0.61
CA GLN A 129 7.25 -22.99 -1.29
C GLN A 129 6.53 -24.31 -1.04
N GLY A 130 6.31 -25.10 -2.08
CA GLY A 130 5.38 -26.24 -2.05
C GLY A 130 5.69 -27.29 -1.00
N ASP A 131 6.98 -27.56 -0.72
CA ASP A 131 7.43 -28.55 0.24
C ASP A 131 7.12 -28.24 1.71
N ILE A 132 6.84 -26.98 2.05
CA ILE A 132 6.45 -26.57 3.40
C ILE A 132 4.98 -26.16 3.51
N TYR A 133 4.23 -26.17 2.42
CA TYR A 133 2.90 -25.56 2.34
C TYR A 133 1.96 -26.05 3.44
N ASP A 134 1.79 -27.36 3.60
CA ASP A 134 0.78 -27.92 4.50
C ASP A 134 1.07 -27.60 5.99
N ASP A 135 2.32 -27.71 6.42
CA ASP A 135 2.71 -27.39 7.80
C ASP A 135 2.60 -25.88 8.06
N PHE A 136 3.19 -25.07 7.17
CA PHE A 136 3.22 -23.62 7.32
C PHE A 136 1.82 -23.01 7.29
N ILE A 137 0.97 -23.38 6.31
CA ILE A 137 -0.37 -22.83 6.19
C ILE A 137 -1.28 -23.23 7.34
N GLY A 138 -1.14 -24.46 7.86
CA GLY A 138 -1.88 -24.93 9.03
C GLY A 138 -1.61 -24.03 10.26
N ARG A 139 -0.34 -23.76 10.55
CA ARG A 139 0.09 -22.89 11.65
C ARG A 139 -0.32 -21.42 11.43
N ALA A 140 -0.15 -20.93 10.20
CA ALA A 140 -0.48 -19.56 9.84
C ALA A 140 -1.98 -19.27 9.96
N VAL A 141 -2.84 -20.18 9.51
CA VAL A 141 -4.31 -20.07 9.61
C VAL A 141 -4.76 -20.05 11.06
N GLU A 142 -4.18 -20.87 11.93
CA GLU A 142 -4.50 -20.81 13.37
C GLU A 142 -4.14 -19.44 13.98
N ARG A 143 -3.02 -18.85 13.57
CA ARG A 143 -2.66 -17.50 14.01
C ARG A 143 -3.63 -16.43 13.47
N VAL A 144 -4.12 -16.55 12.24
CA VAL A 144 -5.15 -15.66 11.67
C VAL A 144 -6.46 -15.75 12.47
N LYS A 145 -6.91 -16.95 12.83
CA LYS A 145 -8.12 -17.16 13.66
C LYS A 145 -8.03 -16.52 15.04
N ALA A 146 -6.81 -16.32 15.56
CA ALA A 146 -6.59 -15.69 16.85
C ALA A 146 -6.69 -14.17 16.82
N ILE A 147 -6.84 -13.54 15.65
CA ILE A 147 -6.99 -12.09 15.50
C ILE A 147 -8.31 -11.65 16.11
N LYS A 148 -8.23 -10.83 17.16
CA LYS A 148 -9.41 -10.28 17.83
C LYS A 148 -9.92 -9.04 17.12
N GLN A 149 -11.18 -9.10 16.70
CA GLN A 149 -11.92 -7.94 16.19
C GLN A 149 -12.69 -7.27 17.33
N GLY A 150 -12.84 -5.97 17.30
CA GLY A 150 -13.55 -5.25 18.36
C GLY A 150 -13.56 -3.75 18.19
N ASN A 151 -13.91 -3.06 19.27
CA ASN A 151 -13.81 -1.61 19.35
C ASN A 151 -12.33 -1.20 19.32
N PRO A 152 -11.89 -0.33 18.40
CA PRO A 152 -10.49 0.10 18.29
C PRO A 152 -9.97 0.88 19.51
N LEU A 153 -10.84 1.32 20.41
CA LEU A 153 -10.45 1.96 21.67
C LEU A 153 -10.12 0.95 22.78
N ASP A 154 -10.44 -0.32 22.59
CA ASP A 154 -10.09 -1.38 23.53
C ASP A 154 -8.68 -1.89 23.26
N THR A 155 -7.85 -1.96 24.28
CA THR A 155 -6.43 -2.34 24.16
C THR A 155 -6.20 -3.78 23.67
N ASP A 156 -7.20 -4.65 23.82
CA ASP A 156 -7.17 -6.04 23.36
C ASP A 156 -7.62 -6.23 21.91
N THR A 157 -8.17 -5.18 21.30
CA THR A 157 -8.58 -5.23 19.89
C THR A 157 -7.35 -5.20 18.99
N MET A 158 -7.27 -6.16 18.09
CA MET A 158 -6.21 -6.27 17.09
C MET A 158 -6.64 -5.72 15.73
N MET A 159 -7.94 -5.74 15.43
CA MET A 159 -8.48 -5.29 14.16
C MET A 159 -9.86 -4.64 14.36
N GLY A 160 -10.04 -3.45 13.81
CA GLY A 160 -11.29 -2.68 13.85
C GLY A 160 -12.19 -2.90 12.62
N ALA A 161 -13.21 -2.03 12.48
CA ALA A 161 -14.11 -2.00 11.32
C ALA A 161 -13.44 -1.38 10.10
N GLN A 162 -13.97 -1.65 8.89
CA GLN A 162 -13.60 -0.98 7.65
C GLN A 162 -13.97 0.52 7.71
N ALA A 163 -13.24 1.34 6.95
CA ALA A 163 -13.38 2.80 7.00
C ALA A 163 -14.73 3.33 6.48
N SER A 164 -15.43 2.58 5.61
CA SER A 164 -16.69 3.03 5.02
C SER A 164 -17.55 1.86 4.57
N ASN A 165 -18.85 2.14 4.33
CA ASN A 165 -19.76 1.17 3.71
C ASN A 165 -19.30 0.76 2.32
N ASP A 166 -18.88 1.70 1.50
CA ASP A 166 -18.43 1.41 0.13
C ASP A 166 -17.26 0.42 0.13
N GLN A 167 -16.32 0.58 1.08
CA GLN A 167 -15.20 -0.33 1.22
C GLN A 167 -15.66 -1.71 1.74
N PHE A 168 -16.57 -1.75 2.68
CA PHE A 168 -17.18 -2.99 3.18
C PHE A 168 -17.89 -3.75 2.05
N GLU A 169 -18.69 -3.09 1.22
CA GLU A 169 -19.36 -3.68 0.07
C GLU A 169 -18.38 -4.17 -0.99
N LYS A 170 -17.34 -3.37 -1.28
CA LYS A 170 -16.26 -3.76 -2.18
C LYS A 170 -15.60 -5.07 -1.71
N ILE A 171 -15.17 -5.13 -0.45
CA ILE A 171 -14.52 -6.33 0.09
C ILE A 171 -15.47 -7.53 0.01
N THR A 172 -16.72 -7.35 0.44
CA THR A 172 -17.75 -8.42 0.38
C THR A 172 -17.95 -8.94 -1.04
N SER A 173 -17.92 -8.06 -2.05
CA SER A 173 -17.98 -8.48 -3.45
C SER A 173 -16.80 -9.36 -3.85
N TYR A 174 -15.59 -9.04 -3.39
CA TYR A 174 -14.39 -9.85 -3.66
C TYR A 174 -14.37 -11.19 -2.91
N LEU A 175 -14.98 -11.27 -1.73
CA LEU A 175 -15.18 -12.56 -1.06
C LEU A 175 -16.05 -13.50 -1.91
N ASN A 176 -17.07 -12.97 -2.56
CA ASN A 176 -17.93 -13.73 -3.48
C ASN A 176 -17.18 -14.08 -4.77
N ILE A 177 -16.50 -13.13 -5.40
CA ILE A 177 -15.68 -13.35 -6.61
C ILE A 177 -14.66 -14.48 -6.37
N GLY A 178 -13.94 -14.47 -5.24
CA GLY A 178 -13.00 -15.54 -4.93
C GLY A 178 -13.65 -16.92 -4.87
N LYS A 179 -14.81 -17.02 -4.23
CA LYS A 179 -15.59 -18.28 -4.16
C LYS A 179 -16.09 -18.71 -5.54
N GLU A 180 -16.61 -17.77 -6.34
CA GLU A 180 -17.12 -18.02 -7.70
C GLU A 180 -16.01 -18.46 -8.67
N GLU A 181 -14.81 -17.92 -8.53
CA GLU A 181 -13.63 -18.34 -9.31
C GLU A 181 -13.03 -19.67 -8.83
N GLY A 182 -13.59 -20.26 -7.75
CA GLY A 182 -13.19 -21.57 -7.24
C GLY A 182 -12.03 -21.53 -6.25
N ALA A 183 -11.68 -20.38 -5.69
CA ALA A 183 -10.70 -20.30 -4.61
C ALA A 183 -11.22 -21.00 -3.35
N LYS A 184 -10.35 -21.76 -2.69
CA LYS A 184 -10.68 -22.46 -1.45
C LYS A 184 -10.56 -21.50 -0.26
N VAL A 185 -11.63 -21.31 0.50
CA VAL A 185 -11.59 -20.57 1.77
C VAL A 185 -10.89 -21.43 2.82
N LEU A 186 -9.80 -20.94 3.37
CA LEU A 186 -9.08 -21.60 4.47
C LEU A 186 -9.54 -21.10 5.85
N THR A 187 -9.91 -19.80 5.93
CA THR A 187 -10.54 -19.20 7.12
C THR A 187 -11.26 -17.91 6.71
N GLY A 188 -12.22 -17.45 7.50
CA GLY A 188 -13.03 -16.26 7.21
C GLY A 188 -13.97 -16.45 6.03
N GLY A 189 -13.98 -15.50 5.09
CA GLY A 189 -14.78 -15.56 3.86
C GLY A 189 -16.14 -14.91 3.98
N GLU A 190 -16.45 -14.24 5.08
CA GLU A 190 -17.76 -13.64 5.38
C GLU A 190 -17.57 -12.28 6.09
N PRO A 191 -18.56 -11.38 6.02
CA PRO A 191 -18.68 -10.29 6.99
C PRO A 191 -18.79 -10.84 8.42
N ALA A 192 -18.42 -10.03 9.40
CA ALA A 192 -18.53 -10.38 10.81
C ALA A 192 -19.60 -9.52 11.49
N ASP A 193 -20.50 -10.13 12.25
CA ASP A 193 -21.35 -9.43 13.22
C ASP A 193 -20.82 -9.71 14.62
N LEU A 194 -20.29 -8.68 15.28
CA LEU A 194 -19.70 -8.79 16.62
C LEU A 194 -20.75 -8.67 17.73
N GLY A 195 -22.02 -8.37 17.37
CA GLY A 195 -23.11 -8.21 18.32
C GLY A 195 -23.02 -6.99 19.24
N GLY A 196 -23.99 -6.86 20.15
CA GLY A 196 -24.04 -5.76 21.12
C GLY A 196 -23.94 -4.37 20.46
N ASP A 197 -23.14 -3.48 21.04
CA ASP A 197 -22.93 -2.13 20.55
C ASP A 197 -22.14 -2.06 19.23
N LEU A 198 -21.55 -3.18 18.79
CA LEU A 198 -20.80 -3.29 17.55
C LEU A 198 -21.62 -3.91 16.40
N SER A 199 -22.89 -4.30 16.67
CA SER A 199 -23.77 -4.87 15.65
C SER A 199 -24.04 -3.85 14.53
N GLY A 200 -23.98 -4.32 13.29
CA GLY A 200 -24.13 -3.48 12.10
C GLY A 200 -22.88 -2.65 11.75
N GLY A 201 -21.77 -2.82 12.46
CA GLY A 201 -20.48 -2.23 12.10
C GLY A 201 -19.89 -2.91 10.84
N TYR A 202 -19.01 -2.22 10.15
CA TYR A 202 -18.39 -2.68 8.89
C TYR A 202 -17.26 -3.68 9.13
N TYR A 203 -17.53 -4.78 9.83
CA TYR A 203 -16.53 -5.80 10.17
C TYR A 203 -16.47 -6.91 9.11
N ILE A 204 -15.25 -7.25 8.71
CA ILE A 204 -14.95 -8.37 7.80
C ILE A 204 -14.04 -9.35 8.54
N GLN A 205 -14.35 -10.63 8.51
CA GLN A 205 -13.47 -11.66 9.08
C GLN A 205 -12.13 -11.66 8.34
N PRO A 206 -10.98 -11.74 9.07
CA PRO A 206 -9.70 -11.99 8.42
C PRO A 206 -9.79 -13.25 7.55
N THR A 207 -9.59 -13.08 6.25
CA THR A 207 -9.91 -14.10 5.26
C THR A 207 -8.66 -14.57 4.52
N VAL A 208 -8.50 -15.87 4.41
CA VAL A 208 -7.43 -16.51 3.63
C VAL A 208 -8.04 -17.41 2.57
N PHE A 209 -7.74 -17.13 1.32
CA PHE A 209 -8.08 -17.94 0.16
C PHE A 209 -6.85 -18.68 -0.37
N ALA A 210 -6.98 -19.95 -0.73
CA ALA A 210 -5.99 -20.65 -1.54
C ALA A 210 -6.51 -20.76 -2.99
N GLY A 211 -5.64 -20.44 -3.96
CA GLY A 211 -6.05 -20.44 -5.37
C GLY A 211 -4.89 -20.23 -6.34
N ASP A 212 -5.23 -19.87 -7.56
CA ASP A 212 -4.29 -19.62 -8.65
C ASP A 212 -4.02 -18.12 -8.84
N ASN A 213 -2.77 -17.76 -9.17
CA ASN A 213 -2.35 -16.37 -9.35
C ASN A 213 -3.11 -15.60 -10.44
N LYS A 214 -3.85 -16.28 -11.33
CA LYS A 214 -4.66 -15.64 -12.39
C LYS A 214 -6.04 -15.22 -11.90
N MET A 215 -6.48 -15.67 -10.74
CA MET A 215 -7.76 -15.25 -10.16
C MET A 215 -7.74 -13.76 -9.82
N ARG A 216 -8.89 -13.10 -9.91
CA ARG A 216 -9.02 -11.66 -9.63
C ARG A 216 -8.58 -11.30 -8.22
N ILE A 217 -8.84 -12.17 -7.24
CA ILE A 217 -8.40 -11.97 -5.85
C ILE A 217 -6.87 -11.94 -5.69
N PHE A 218 -6.09 -12.45 -6.66
CA PHE A 218 -4.63 -12.34 -6.72
C PHE A 218 -4.15 -11.15 -7.52
N GLN A 219 -4.95 -10.62 -8.45
CA GLN A 219 -4.52 -9.59 -9.39
C GLN A 219 -5.03 -8.20 -9.03
N GLU A 220 -6.20 -8.10 -8.41
CA GLU A 220 -6.87 -6.84 -8.12
C GLU A 220 -6.71 -6.43 -6.65
N GLU A 221 -6.59 -5.15 -6.39
CA GLU A 221 -6.50 -4.60 -5.03
C GLU A 221 -7.86 -4.62 -4.34
N ILE A 222 -7.97 -5.42 -3.30
CA ILE A 222 -9.20 -5.52 -2.49
C ILE A 222 -9.25 -4.40 -1.44
N PHE A 223 -8.12 -4.08 -0.85
CA PHE A 223 -7.96 -3.10 0.23
C PHE A 223 -8.76 -3.44 1.48
N GLY A 224 -8.59 -4.67 1.95
CA GLY A 224 -9.27 -5.24 3.12
C GLY A 224 -8.53 -6.46 3.65
N PRO A 225 -8.99 -7.08 4.75
CA PRO A 225 -8.30 -8.18 5.41
C PRO A 225 -8.46 -9.51 4.66
N VAL A 226 -8.03 -9.53 3.39
CA VAL A 226 -8.17 -10.66 2.47
C VAL A 226 -6.81 -11.00 1.88
N LEU A 227 -6.34 -12.21 2.16
CA LEU A 227 -5.09 -12.78 1.69
C LEU A 227 -5.36 -13.88 0.66
N ALA A 228 -4.70 -13.83 -0.47
CA ALA A 228 -4.70 -14.88 -1.49
C ALA A 228 -3.37 -15.66 -1.42
N VAL A 229 -3.45 -16.98 -1.27
CA VAL A 229 -2.29 -17.87 -1.07
C VAL A 229 -2.15 -18.82 -2.25
N THR A 230 -0.94 -18.92 -2.79
CA THR A 230 -0.56 -19.92 -3.79
C THR A 230 0.81 -20.52 -3.47
N THR A 231 1.15 -21.63 -4.13
CA THR A 231 2.46 -22.28 -4.00
C THR A 231 3.40 -21.91 -5.14
N PHE A 232 4.68 -22.14 -4.94
CA PHE A 232 5.70 -22.12 -5.99
C PHE A 232 6.68 -23.29 -5.79
N ASP A 233 7.31 -23.75 -6.89
CA ASP A 233 8.21 -24.91 -6.86
C ASP A 233 9.69 -24.52 -6.85
N SER A 234 10.06 -23.43 -7.49
CA SER A 234 11.45 -22.99 -7.62
C SER A 234 11.58 -21.48 -7.35
N TYR A 235 12.81 -21.02 -7.14
CA TYR A 235 13.11 -19.59 -7.01
C TYR A 235 12.61 -18.79 -8.23
N GLU A 236 12.84 -19.30 -9.44
CA GLU A 236 12.43 -18.66 -10.70
C GLU A 236 10.92 -18.58 -10.83
N ASP A 237 10.22 -19.61 -10.36
CA ASP A 237 8.75 -19.62 -10.31
C ASP A 237 8.24 -18.58 -9.30
N ALA A 238 8.81 -18.51 -8.09
CA ALA A 238 8.49 -17.49 -7.12
C ALA A 238 8.63 -16.07 -7.69
N MET A 239 9.73 -15.78 -8.40
CA MET A 239 9.97 -14.46 -9.01
C MET A 239 8.98 -14.17 -10.14
N THR A 240 8.62 -15.18 -10.92
CA THR A 240 7.62 -15.07 -11.99
C THR A 240 6.26 -14.69 -11.41
N ILE A 241 5.78 -15.44 -10.41
CA ILE A 241 4.49 -15.19 -9.75
C ILE A 241 4.50 -13.83 -9.01
N ALA A 242 5.58 -13.52 -8.29
CA ALA A 242 5.70 -12.28 -7.54
C ALA A 242 5.55 -11.04 -8.45
N ASN A 243 6.18 -11.09 -9.63
CA ASN A 243 6.20 -9.98 -10.58
C ASN A 243 4.99 -9.95 -11.53
N ASP A 244 4.18 -11.00 -11.58
CA ASP A 244 2.99 -11.10 -12.44
C ASP A 244 1.80 -10.36 -11.82
N THR A 245 1.88 -9.05 -11.84
CA THR A 245 0.85 -8.11 -11.39
C THR A 245 1.06 -6.74 -12.03
N LEU A 246 0.00 -5.95 -12.12
CA LEU A 246 0.06 -4.54 -12.55
C LEU A 246 0.79 -3.64 -11.54
N TYR A 247 0.90 -4.09 -10.30
CA TYR A 247 1.41 -3.32 -9.17
C TYR A 247 2.89 -3.60 -8.90
N GLY A 248 3.50 -2.73 -8.10
CA GLY A 248 4.88 -2.88 -7.66
C GLY A 248 5.20 -1.94 -6.49
N LEU A 249 4.34 -1.90 -5.45
CA LEU A 249 4.55 -1.03 -4.30
C LEU A 249 5.48 -1.65 -3.27
N GLY A 250 5.09 -2.78 -2.70
CA GLY A 250 5.84 -3.50 -1.68
C GLY A 250 5.98 -4.99 -1.96
N ALA A 251 6.91 -5.64 -1.26
CA ALA A 251 7.06 -7.09 -1.23
C ALA A 251 7.76 -7.54 0.06
N GLY A 252 7.45 -8.75 0.54
CA GLY A 252 8.14 -9.43 1.63
C GLY A 252 8.87 -10.67 1.15
N VAL A 253 10.02 -10.97 1.75
CA VAL A 253 10.78 -12.19 1.50
C VAL A 253 11.22 -12.79 2.83
N TRP A 254 10.91 -14.05 3.05
CA TRP A 254 11.24 -14.78 4.25
C TRP A 254 12.13 -15.97 3.89
N THR A 255 13.37 -15.94 4.31
CA THR A 255 14.37 -16.97 4.10
C THR A 255 15.52 -16.83 5.09
N ARG A 256 16.16 -17.92 5.47
CA ARG A 256 17.38 -17.91 6.30
C ARG A 256 18.63 -17.73 5.46
N ASP A 257 18.53 -17.88 4.12
CA ASP A 257 19.66 -17.73 3.23
C ASP A 257 19.82 -16.29 2.74
N GLY A 258 20.94 -15.66 3.12
CA GLY A 258 21.25 -14.29 2.75
C GLY A 258 21.43 -14.06 1.25
N ALA A 259 21.88 -15.08 0.49
CA ALA A 259 22.05 -14.98 -0.95
C ALA A 259 20.70 -14.93 -1.67
N THR A 260 19.77 -15.81 -1.30
CA THR A 260 18.38 -15.81 -1.76
C THR A 260 17.67 -14.50 -1.40
N ALA A 261 17.82 -14.03 -0.16
CA ALA A 261 17.25 -12.77 0.30
C ALA A 261 17.72 -11.57 -0.55
N TYR A 262 19.03 -11.46 -0.78
CA TYR A 262 19.60 -10.37 -1.57
C TYR A 262 19.20 -10.44 -3.05
N ARG A 263 19.24 -11.65 -3.64
CA ARG A 263 18.83 -11.88 -5.03
C ARG A 263 17.36 -11.51 -5.24
N ALA A 264 16.45 -12.00 -4.39
CA ALA A 264 15.04 -11.71 -4.46
C ALA A 264 14.75 -10.20 -4.29
N GLY A 265 15.43 -9.55 -3.35
CA GLY A 265 15.31 -8.10 -3.15
C GLY A 265 15.67 -7.26 -4.37
N ARG A 266 16.52 -7.79 -5.28
CA ARG A 266 16.89 -7.11 -6.53
C ARG A 266 15.98 -7.45 -7.70
N GLU A 267 15.42 -8.65 -7.75
CA GLU A 267 14.65 -9.17 -8.88
C GLU A 267 13.15 -8.88 -8.77
N ILE A 268 12.65 -8.67 -7.55
CA ILE A 268 11.25 -8.27 -7.34
C ILE A 268 11.04 -6.84 -7.84
N GLN A 269 10.04 -6.67 -8.70
CA GLN A 269 9.67 -5.38 -9.29
C GLN A 269 8.75 -4.59 -8.35
N ALA A 270 9.26 -4.21 -7.19
CA ALA A 270 8.59 -3.38 -6.21
C ALA A 270 9.52 -2.28 -5.71
N GLY A 271 8.92 -1.13 -5.35
CA GLY A 271 9.70 0.00 -4.87
C GLY A 271 10.27 -0.19 -3.48
N ARG A 272 9.65 -1.06 -2.67
CA ARG A 272 10.16 -1.49 -1.37
C ARG A 272 10.10 -3.00 -1.21
N VAL A 273 11.21 -3.61 -0.82
CA VAL A 273 11.27 -5.02 -0.48
C VAL A 273 11.79 -5.17 0.95
N TRP A 274 11.02 -5.85 1.78
CA TRP A 274 11.41 -6.23 3.14
C TRP A 274 11.93 -7.67 3.16
N THR A 275 13.01 -7.90 3.87
CA THR A 275 13.54 -9.25 4.10
C THR A 275 13.47 -9.59 5.58
N ASN A 276 12.80 -10.70 5.92
CA ASN A 276 12.63 -11.20 7.28
C ASN A 276 12.00 -10.19 8.25
N THR A 277 11.29 -9.22 7.71
CA THR A 277 10.47 -8.22 8.39
C THR A 277 9.40 -7.72 7.42
N TYR A 278 8.42 -6.96 7.91
CA TYR A 278 7.42 -6.29 7.07
C TYR A 278 6.96 -5.01 7.77
N HIS A 279 6.53 -4.00 7.00
CA HIS A 279 6.05 -2.70 7.49
C HIS A 279 7.06 -1.84 8.27
N ASP A 280 8.36 -2.06 8.10
CA ASP A 280 9.38 -1.15 8.63
C ASP A 280 9.59 0.05 7.69
N TYR A 281 9.36 1.27 8.19
CA TYR A 281 9.43 2.51 7.41
C TYR A 281 10.43 3.51 7.98
N PRO A 282 11.73 3.28 7.84
CA PRO A 282 12.73 4.25 8.29
C PRO A 282 12.69 5.51 7.41
N ALA A 283 12.68 6.68 8.04
CA ALA A 283 12.53 7.97 7.35
C ALA A 283 13.64 8.27 6.31
N HIS A 284 14.80 7.65 6.46
CA HIS A 284 15.94 7.80 5.56
C HIS A 284 15.91 6.88 4.34
N ALA A 285 14.93 5.99 4.22
CA ALA A 285 14.78 5.08 3.10
C ALA A 285 13.66 5.55 2.17
N ALA A 286 13.96 5.75 0.89
CA ALA A 286 12.99 6.18 -0.10
C ALA A 286 11.83 5.18 -0.22
N PHE A 287 10.61 5.71 -0.31
CA PHE A 287 9.39 4.95 -0.47
C PHE A 287 8.66 5.35 -1.77
N GLY A 288 8.08 4.40 -2.47
CA GLY A 288 7.26 4.64 -3.66
C GLY A 288 7.16 3.42 -4.56
N GLY A 289 6.20 3.44 -5.49
CA GLY A 289 5.85 2.29 -6.31
C GLY A 289 6.64 2.18 -7.62
N TYR A 290 6.67 0.95 -8.14
CA TYR A 290 6.97 0.62 -9.53
C TYR A 290 5.65 0.43 -10.29
N LYS A 291 5.72 0.29 -11.62
CA LYS A 291 4.58 -0.02 -12.48
C LYS A 291 3.39 0.93 -12.20
N GLN A 292 2.20 0.38 -11.94
CA GLN A 292 0.99 1.17 -11.70
C GLN A 292 0.76 1.51 -10.21
N SER A 293 1.74 1.25 -9.36
CA SER A 293 1.68 1.65 -7.95
C SER A 293 2.16 3.07 -7.67
N GLY A 294 2.63 3.80 -8.67
CA GLY A 294 2.88 5.22 -8.50
C GLY A 294 4.05 5.81 -9.26
N ILE A 295 4.26 7.09 -9.04
CA ILE A 295 5.29 7.92 -9.66
C ILE A 295 5.93 8.79 -8.57
N GLY A 296 7.25 8.80 -8.53
CA GLY A 296 8.01 9.57 -7.53
C GLY A 296 8.43 8.73 -6.32
N ARG A 297 9.06 9.39 -5.36
CA ARG A 297 9.48 8.79 -4.08
C ARG A 297 9.15 9.74 -2.94
N GLU A 298 8.60 9.18 -1.88
CA GLU A 298 8.34 9.85 -0.60
C GLU A 298 9.45 9.48 0.39
N THR A 299 9.51 10.19 1.51
CA THR A 299 10.60 10.08 2.49
C THR A 299 11.98 10.32 1.84
N HIS A 300 13.08 10.20 2.60
CA HIS A 300 14.42 10.44 2.09
C HIS A 300 14.61 11.83 1.44
N LEU A 301 15.85 12.19 1.06
CA LEU A 301 16.15 13.47 0.38
C LEU A 301 15.50 13.57 -1.02
N MET A 302 15.20 12.44 -1.66
CA MET A 302 14.57 12.41 -2.98
C MET A 302 13.21 13.10 -3.02
N MET A 303 12.47 13.11 -1.89
CA MET A 303 11.19 13.81 -1.81
C MET A 303 11.33 15.31 -2.08
N LEU A 304 12.40 15.93 -1.60
CA LEU A 304 12.63 17.38 -1.78
C LEU A 304 12.75 17.77 -3.25
N GLU A 305 13.32 16.90 -4.08
CA GLU A 305 13.48 17.14 -5.53
C GLU A 305 12.12 17.33 -6.23
N HIS A 306 11.07 16.69 -5.72
CA HIS A 306 9.72 16.82 -6.29
C HIS A 306 9.03 18.15 -5.96
N TYR A 307 9.53 18.90 -4.97
CA TYR A 307 9.00 20.19 -4.54
C TYR A 307 9.93 21.37 -4.88
N GLN A 308 10.99 21.13 -5.67
CA GLN A 308 11.97 22.11 -6.10
C GLN A 308 12.07 22.13 -7.63
N GLN A 309 12.54 23.24 -8.17
CA GLN A 309 12.86 23.37 -9.60
C GLN A 309 14.33 23.74 -9.75
N THR A 310 15.05 22.97 -10.55
CA THR A 310 16.44 23.27 -10.89
C THR A 310 16.50 24.43 -11.88
N LYS A 311 17.29 25.45 -11.58
CA LYS A 311 17.60 26.55 -12.48
C LYS A 311 19.10 26.53 -12.79
N ASN A 312 19.44 26.56 -14.06
CA ASN A 312 20.81 26.82 -14.48
C ASN A 312 21.00 28.32 -14.73
N LEU A 313 21.95 28.94 -14.04
CA LEU A 313 22.32 30.33 -14.20
C LEU A 313 23.76 30.41 -14.76
N LEU A 314 23.88 30.88 -16.00
CA LEU A 314 25.16 31.11 -16.65
C LEU A 314 25.42 32.62 -16.73
N VAL A 315 26.53 33.07 -16.14
CA VAL A 315 26.94 34.48 -16.14
C VAL A 315 28.25 34.59 -16.90
N GLY A 316 28.25 35.34 -18.00
CA GLY A 316 29.46 35.62 -18.78
C GLY A 316 30.12 36.90 -18.33
N TYR A 317 31.43 36.84 -18.12
CA TYR A 317 32.27 38.01 -17.79
C TYR A 317 33.20 38.43 -18.94
N ALA A 318 33.11 37.79 -20.10
CA ALA A 318 33.90 38.15 -21.26
C ALA A 318 33.49 39.53 -21.81
N GLN A 319 34.46 40.37 -22.10
CA GLN A 319 34.25 41.71 -22.63
C GLN A 319 34.22 41.76 -24.18
N SER A 320 34.47 40.65 -24.84
CA SER A 320 34.47 40.53 -26.30
C SER A 320 33.27 39.70 -26.80
N ALA A 321 32.83 39.98 -28.02
CA ALA A 321 31.84 39.18 -28.70
C ALA A 321 32.31 37.73 -28.91
N LYS A 322 31.40 36.77 -28.87
CA LYS A 322 31.69 35.35 -29.12
C LYS A 322 32.00 35.01 -30.59
N GLY A 323 31.76 35.95 -31.49
CA GLY A 323 32.09 35.81 -32.94
C GLY A 323 31.16 34.89 -33.70
N PHE A 324 29.90 34.77 -33.28
CA PHE A 324 28.91 33.96 -33.99
C PHE A 324 28.35 34.65 -35.23
N PHE A 325 28.38 35.98 -35.30
CA PHE A 325 27.89 36.79 -36.39
C PHE A 325 28.79 37.96 -36.67
#